data_4f90a82c41146172eb522972e1a42f2e
#
_entry.id   4f90a82c41146172eb522972e1a42f2e
#
_cell.length_a   1.000
_cell.length_b   1.000
_cell.length_c   1.000
_cell.angle_alpha   90.00
_cell.angle_beta   90.00
_cell.angle_gamma   90.00
#
_symmetry.space_group_name_H-M   'P 1'
#
loop_
_entity.id
_entity.type
_entity.pdbx_description
1 polymer ?
#
loop_
_entity_poly.entity_id
_entity_poly.type
_entity_poly.pdbx_seq_one_letter_code
_entity_poly.pdbx_strand_id
1 'polypeptide(L)'
;RDSNKTEQIVANETALSQENTVEYPGAASSLKEPLPQTLQPTPLRRRQTGPTAPFDGLATAQVVFMADRVMYYIEELCRRRGAAVDFEYWRKVTKRVLKGLADRGPLVCPARAGSGKSTWITAFLLAACELRLNNDPLADVFSVLLVLQKIESLNGIRDTIADSFPNAPETLVVPLQGWTAASQKAGFCKNKQVTSFDQCRKDNCPFAASCDVLRFGQLAGQAFVLGVSQARFDLLRKGNALDGLLHQQENDHPRILVFDEKFEFAPLYHLTQTTLDAASSQLERLITQRDLKDRRVFEKQRWSTTLLQRPFSLLRERTCIELDEMTKLKADMPYGVCSLKDAAEVEKNRFYQFREYLNGPGRAFRTQQLSEAVEVIDCLYRGDCLFTKLGPFTILGADEPQIAFGDNLTLVFDATALVDGDYEYLDVGRLPDSEPRHMEKVHFHTYTAAEMNVSRQAMRKSWKLPGFCALAEDILRLYPGKMFLTTYKDLAAEIPKLLAPEAVSHLLLDGETCPYFGGTNGSNDFSEASLVMLLGYPRLSPQTYLERAFVYWERSGIREQVQEQMAQWSPLNVQQRPDLHAQLPLTME
;
A
#
# COMPACT_ATOMS: atom_id res chain seq x y z
N ARG A 1 6.40 -41.32 -27.70
CA ARG A 1 6.27 -41.82 -26.30
C ARG A 1 5.47 -40.87 -25.40
N ASP A 2 4.94 -39.75 -25.94
CA ASP A 2 4.18 -38.76 -25.17
C ASP A 2 2.66 -38.80 -25.34
N SER A 3 2.15 -39.60 -26.26
CA SER A 3 0.71 -39.77 -26.50
C SER A 3 -0.05 -40.52 -25.39
N ASN A 4 0.65 -41.35 -24.60
CA ASN A 4 0.04 -42.15 -23.55
C ASN A 4 -0.24 -41.43 -22.23
N LYS A 5 0.34 -40.24 -22.02
CA LYS A 5 0.09 -39.45 -20.81
C LYS A 5 -1.16 -38.56 -20.93
N THR A 6 -1.49 -38.15 -22.14
CA THR A 6 -2.67 -37.32 -22.42
C THR A 6 -3.96 -38.13 -22.31
N GLU A 7 -3.95 -39.40 -22.68
CA GLU A 7 -5.14 -40.28 -22.56
C GLU A 7 -5.50 -40.66 -21.12
N GLN A 8 -4.54 -40.69 -20.19
CA GLN A 8 -4.83 -40.96 -18.77
C GLN A 8 -5.47 -39.76 -18.04
N ILE A 9 -5.32 -38.56 -18.53
CA ILE A 9 -5.93 -37.34 -17.95
C ILE A 9 -7.42 -37.27 -18.36
N VAL A 10 -7.75 -37.67 -19.58
CA VAL A 10 -9.13 -37.65 -20.11
C VAL A 10 -10.01 -38.77 -19.50
N ALA A 11 -9.44 -39.91 -19.10
CA ALA A 11 -10.18 -41.03 -18.56
C ALA A 11 -10.72 -40.84 -17.13
N ASN A 12 -10.19 -39.90 -16.36
CA ASN A 12 -10.64 -39.61 -14.99
C ASN A 12 -11.77 -38.59 -14.89
N GLU A 13 -12.05 -37.82 -15.94
CA GLU A 13 -13.06 -36.76 -15.90
C GLU A 13 -14.51 -37.23 -16.15
N THR A 14 -14.73 -38.43 -16.67
CA THR A 14 -16.08 -38.91 -16.99
C THR A 14 -16.82 -39.50 -15.79
N ALA A 15 -16.20 -39.60 -14.62
CA ALA A 15 -16.78 -40.27 -13.45
C ALA A 15 -17.37 -39.32 -12.39
N LEU A 16 -17.25 -37.98 -12.52
CA LEU A 16 -17.58 -37.02 -11.45
C LEU A 16 -18.70 -36.02 -11.79
N SER A 17 -19.47 -36.23 -12.85
CA SER A 17 -20.62 -35.36 -13.17
C SER A 17 -21.94 -35.97 -12.73
N GLN A 18 -22.17 -36.13 -11.44
CA GLN A 18 -23.52 -36.26 -10.89
C GLN A 18 -23.66 -35.49 -9.59
N GLU A 19 -24.40 -34.39 -9.71
CA GLU A 19 -25.30 -33.73 -8.77
C GLU A 19 -24.95 -33.69 -7.28
N ASN A 20 -24.62 -32.43 -6.81
CA ASN A 20 -25.11 -31.97 -5.51
C ASN A 20 -25.35 -30.46 -5.59
N THR A 21 -26.56 -30.08 -5.97
CA THR A 21 -27.14 -28.76 -5.68
C THR A 21 -27.46 -28.71 -4.19
N VAL A 22 -26.62 -28.02 -3.43
CA VAL A 22 -26.92 -27.68 -2.03
C VAL A 22 -27.90 -26.52 -2.03
N GLU A 23 -29.16 -26.78 -1.78
CA GLU A 23 -30.16 -25.79 -1.41
C GLU A 23 -29.80 -25.25 -0.01
N TYR A 24 -29.51 -23.95 0.09
CA TYR A 24 -29.39 -23.29 1.37
C TYR A 24 -30.77 -23.02 1.96
N PRO A 25 -31.07 -23.47 3.20
CA PRO A 25 -32.31 -23.13 3.86
C PRO A 25 -32.33 -21.62 4.15
N GLY A 26 -33.40 -20.99 3.74
CA GLY A 26 -33.62 -19.54 3.82
C GLY A 26 -33.52 -18.98 5.22
N ALA A 27 -32.56 -18.07 5.42
CA ALA A 27 -32.60 -17.08 6.46
C ALA A 27 -33.29 -15.83 5.92
N ALA A 28 -34.56 -15.94 5.62
CA ALA A 28 -35.39 -14.79 5.29
C ALA A 28 -36.43 -14.61 6.38
N SER A 29 -36.51 -13.42 6.85
CA SER A 29 -37.60 -12.81 7.60
C SER A 29 -37.28 -12.44 9.04
N SER A 30 -36.77 -11.20 9.23
CA SER A 30 -37.29 -10.32 10.28
C SER A 30 -36.69 -8.91 10.33
N LEU A 31 -36.22 -8.34 9.22
CA LEU A 31 -35.86 -6.91 9.20
C LEU A 31 -36.51 -6.22 7.98
N LYS A 32 -37.85 -6.12 8.00
CA LYS A 32 -38.60 -5.29 7.07
C LYS A 32 -38.97 -4.00 7.77
N GLU A 33 -38.03 -3.10 8.01
CA GLU A 33 -38.34 -1.69 8.04
C GLU A 33 -37.80 -1.06 6.76
N PRO A 34 -38.65 -0.34 6.00
CA PRO A 34 -38.19 0.37 4.81
C PRO A 34 -37.16 1.41 5.21
N LEU A 35 -36.12 1.58 4.42
CA LEU A 35 -35.21 2.73 4.50
C LEU A 35 -36.07 4.00 4.63
N PRO A 36 -35.78 4.90 5.61
CA PRO A 36 -36.50 6.18 5.69
C PRO A 36 -36.33 6.90 4.35
N GLN A 37 -37.46 7.15 3.70
CA GLN A 37 -37.51 7.90 2.46
C GLN A 37 -36.89 9.28 2.72
N THR A 38 -35.82 9.60 1.97
CA THR A 38 -35.21 10.94 1.88
C THR A 38 -35.02 11.68 3.21
N LEU A 39 -33.92 11.36 3.90
CA LEU A 39 -33.42 12.21 4.96
C LEU A 39 -32.91 13.52 4.34
N GLN A 40 -33.61 14.62 4.54
CA GLN A 40 -33.07 15.93 4.23
C GLN A 40 -31.90 16.23 5.19
N PRO A 41 -30.70 16.58 4.71
CA PRO A 41 -29.62 16.92 5.59
C PRO A 41 -29.97 18.17 6.40
N THR A 42 -30.05 18.00 7.70
CA THR A 42 -30.11 19.16 8.60
C THR A 42 -28.72 19.82 8.58
N PRO A 43 -28.63 21.16 8.47
CA PRO A 43 -27.32 21.82 8.44
C PRO A 43 -26.55 21.48 9.72
N LEU A 44 -25.30 21.04 9.53
CA LEU A 44 -24.38 20.66 10.60
C LEU A 44 -24.24 21.81 11.59
N ARG A 45 -24.78 21.66 12.80
CA ARG A 45 -24.59 22.64 13.88
C ARG A 45 -23.13 22.55 14.35
N ARG A 46 -22.41 23.70 14.34
CA ARG A 46 -21.12 23.83 15.02
C ARG A 46 -21.31 23.44 16.49
N ARG A 47 -20.68 22.31 16.89
CA ARG A 47 -20.55 21.97 18.31
C ARG A 47 -19.53 22.89 18.96
N GLN A 48 -19.81 23.39 20.14
CA GLN A 48 -18.85 24.10 20.96
C GLN A 48 -17.81 23.07 21.46
N THR A 49 -16.56 23.29 21.10
CA THR A 49 -15.44 22.46 21.54
C THR A 49 -15.13 22.69 23.01
N GLY A 50 -15.62 21.82 23.88
CA GLY A 50 -15.07 21.62 25.21
C GLY A 50 -13.98 20.54 25.17
N PRO A 51 -13.12 20.42 26.19
CA PRO A 51 -12.17 19.31 26.26
C PRO A 51 -12.96 18.00 26.20
N THR A 52 -12.68 17.18 25.19
CA THR A 52 -13.31 15.87 25.00
C THR A 52 -12.92 14.98 26.18
N ALA A 53 -13.93 14.48 26.91
CA ALA A 53 -13.70 13.44 27.90
C ALA A 53 -13.08 12.20 27.23
N PRO A 54 -12.20 11.45 27.91
CA PRO A 54 -11.66 10.21 27.37
C PRO A 54 -12.81 9.29 26.93
N PHE A 55 -12.70 8.69 25.74
CA PHE A 55 -13.70 7.77 25.23
C PHE A 55 -13.54 6.41 25.89
N ASP A 56 -14.44 6.03 26.78
CA ASP A 56 -14.39 4.78 27.54
C ASP A 56 -14.87 3.54 26.74
N GLY A 57 -15.12 3.71 25.44
CA GLY A 57 -15.64 2.66 24.58
C GLY A 57 -17.16 2.75 24.36
N LEU A 58 -17.64 1.85 23.51
CA LEU A 58 -19.08 1.76 23.22
C LEU A 58 -19.79 0.88 24.24
N ALA A 59 -20.94 1.29 24.71
CA ALA A 59 -21.84 0.43 25.48
C ALA A 59 -22.27 -0.80 24.65
N THR A 60 -22.54 -1.92 25.30
CA THR A 60 -22.91 -3.18 24.60
C THR A 60 -24.08 -2.98 23.62
N ALA A 61 -25.10 -2.20 24.00
CA ALA A 61 -26.24 -1.88 23.12
C ALA A 61 -25.82 -1.12 21.85
N GLN A 62 -24.86 -0.18 21.97
CA GLN A 62 -24.33 0.59 20.85
C GLN A 62 -23.50 -0.29 19.92
N VAL A 63 -22.69 -1.22 20.48
CA VAL A 63 -21.96 -2.22 19.69
C VAL A 63 -22.92 -3.10 18.90
N VAL A 64 -24.00 -3.57 19.50
CA VAL A 64 -25.01 -4.40 18.82
C VAL A 64 -25.70 -3.59 17.73
N PHE A 65 -26.17 -2.40 18.04
CA PHE A 65 -26.84 -1.50 17.10
C PHE A 65 -25.96 -1.22 15.86
N MET A 66 -24.71 -0.78 16.09
CA MET A 66 -23.80 -0.49 14.97
C MET A 66 -23.45 -1.75 14.17
N ALA A 67 -23.25 -2.89 14.86
CA ALA A 67 -23.00 -4.16 14.16
C ALA A 67 -24.19 -4.55 13.26
N ASP A 68 -25.42 -4.41 13.74
CA ASP A 68 -26.62 -4.71 12.95
C ASP A 68 -26.76 -3.76 11.74
N ARG A 69 -26.40 -2.47 11.89
CA ARG A 69 -26.39 -1.53 10.75
C ARG A 69 -25.34 -1.91 9.71
N VAL A 70 -24.14 -2.27 10.12
CA VAL A 70 -23.10 -2.75 9.20
C VAL A 70 -23.58 -4.00 8.46
N MET A 71 -24.18 -4.97 9.17
CA MET A 71 -24.70 -6.19 8.56
C MET A 71 -25.84 -5.91 7.57
N TYR A 72 -26.73 -4.97 7.88
CA TYR A 72 -27.76 -4.52 6.96
C TYR A 72 -27.17 -4.01 5.64
N TYR A 73 -26.13 -3.15 5.71
CA TYR A 73 -25.48 -2.65 4.50
C TYR A 73 -24.67 -3.72 3.75
N ILE A 74 -24.11 -4.70 4.44
CA ILE A 74 -23.48 -5.87 3.77
C ILE A 74 -24.53 -6.63 2.94
N GLU A 75 -25.69 -6.91 3.52
CA GLU A 75 -26.78 -7.60 2.84
C GLU A 75 -27.25 -6.84 1.59
N GLU A 76 -27.45 -5.53 1.74
CA GLU A 76 -27.87 -4.65 0.64
C GLU A 76 -26.83 -4.61 -0.50
N LEU A 77 -25.54 -4.47 -0.17
CA LEU A 77 -24.47 -4.49 -1.15
C LEU A 77 -24.33 -5.85 -1.85
N CYS A 78 -24.48 -6.94 -1.10
CA CYS A 78 -24.46 -8.29 -1.66
C CYS A 78 -25.64 -8.50 -2.62
N ARG A 79 -26.83 -8.05 -2.24
CA ARG A 79 -28.03 -8.15 -3.07
C ARG A 79 -27.87 -7.37 -4.39
N ARG A 80 -27.31 -6.15 -4.33
CA ARG A 80 -27.06 -5.32 -5.53
C ARG A 80 -26.02 -5.93 -6.46
N ARG A 81 -25.02 -6.61 -5.92
CA ARG A 81 -23.89 -7.18 -6.69
C ARG A 81 -24.06 -8.64 -7.06
N GLY A 82 -25.12 -9.30 -6.60
CA GLY A 82 -25.29 -10.75 -6.77
C GLY A 82 -24.18 -11.56 -6.07
N ALA A 83 -23.59 -11.03 -4.99
CA ALA A 83 -22.49 -11.64 -4.27
C ALA A 83 -22.97 -12.26 -2.95
N ALA A 84 -22.21 -13.22 -2.43
CA ALA A 84 -22.44 -13.81 -1.11
C ALA A 84 -21.19 -13.65 -0.23
N VAL A 85 -21.41 -13.40 1.06
CA VAL A 85 -20.37 -13.33 2.07
C VAL A 85 -20.78 -14.15 3.31
N ASP A 86 -19.81 -14.52 4.13
CA ASP A 86 -20.08 -15.12 5.44
C ASP A 86 -20.55 -14.03 6.42
N PHE A 87 -21.86 -13.95 6.62
CA PHE A 87 -22.47 -12.95 7.51
C PHE A 87 -22.08 -13.15 8.97
N GLU A 88 -21.94 -14.40 9.44
CA GLU A 88 -21.58 -14.66 10.83
C GLU A 88 -20.14 -14.25 11.11
N TYR A 89 -19.22 -14.56 10.21
CA TYR A 89 -17.86 -14.11 10.27
C TYR A 89 -17.77 -12.58 10.35
N TRP A 90 -18.40 -11.88 9.42
CA TRP A 90 -18.34 -10.41 9.39
C TRP A 90 -19.02 -9.75 10.59
N ARG A 91 -20.06 -10.37 11.14
CA ARG A 91 -20.67 -9.93 12.40
C ARG A 91 -19.71 -10.05 13.58
N LYS A 92 -18.94 -11.15 13.67
CA LYS A 92 -17.91 -11.35 14.70
C LYS A 92 -16.79 -10.32 14.55
N VAL A 93 -16.29 -10.11 13.33
CA VAL A 93 -15.27 -9.09 13.01
C VAL A 93 -15.77 -7.70 13.43
N THR A 94 -16.97 -7.31 13.00
CA THR A 94 -17.55 -6.00 13.33
C THR A 94 -17.61 -5.77 14.83
N LYS A 95 -18.15 -6.72 15.60
CA LYS A 95 -18.23 -6.62 17.07
C LYS A 95 -16.86 -6.48 17.71
N ARG A 96 -15.85 -7.18 17.19
CA ARG A 96 -14.47 -7.10 17.71
C ARG A 96 -13.84 -5.73 17.40
N VAL A 97 -14.03 -5.22 16.17
CA VAL A 97 -13.57 -3.87 15.77
C VAL A 97 -14.21 -2.82 16.67
N LEU A 98 -15.54 -2.87 16.86
CA LEU A 98 -16.26 -1.89 17.69
C LEU A 98 -15.81 -1.92 19.16
N LYS A 99 -15.48 -3.09 19.70
CA LYS A 99 -14.88 -3.20 21.05
C LYS A 99 -13.46 -2.64 21.09
N GLY A 100 -12.68 -2.81 20.02
CA GLY A 100 -11.33 -2.27 19.90
C GLY A 100 -11.26 -0.73 19.88
N LEU A 101 -12.38 -0.04 19.69
CA LEU A 101 -12.44 1.42 19.79
C LEU A 101 -12.05 1.96 21.18
N ALA A 102 -12.26 1.20 22.25
CA ALA A 102 -11.85 1.56 23.60
C ALA A 102 -10.33 1.51 23.76
N ASP A 103 -9.72 0.42 23.26
CA ASP A 103 -8.28 0.17 23.38
C ASP A 103 -7.45 0.96 22.37
N ARG A 104 -8.07 1.34 21.26
CA ARG A 104 -7.45 2.11 20.13
C ARG A 104 -6.13 1.55 19.65
N GLY A 105 -5.90 0.25 19.83
CA GLY A 105 -4.72 -0.44 19.34
C GLY A 105 -4.85 -0.86 17.88
N PRO A 106 -3.74 -1.26 17.24
CA PRO A 106 -3.79 -1.79 15.88
C PRO A 106 -4.41 -3.20 15.87
N LEU A 107 -5.28 -3.43 14.88
CA LEU A 107 -5.94 -4.71 14.63
C LEU A 107 -5.67 -5.16 13.21
N VAL A 108 -5.29 -6.41 13.01
CA VAL A 108 -5.16 -7.01 11.69
C VAL A 108 -6.28 -8.01 11.45
N CYS A 109 -6.91 -7.90 10.28
CA CYS A 109 -7.95 -8.80 9.81
C CYS A 109 -7.38 -9.73 8.73
N PRO A 110 -7.14 -11.01 9.03
CA PRO A 110 -6.56 -11.97 8.09
C PRO A 110 -7.60 -12.52 7.11
N ALA A 111 -8.61 -11.74 6.80
CA ALA A 111 -9.68 -12.13 5.90
C ALA A 111 -9.14 -12.42 4.50
N ARG A 112 -9.38 -13.61 3.99
CA ARG A 112 -8.85 -14.09 2.71
C ARG A 112 -9.36 -13.29 1.52
N ALA A 113 -8.64 -13.37 0.41
CA ALA A 113 -9.10 -12.76 -0.83
C ALA A 113 -10.50 -13.26 -1.22
N GLY A 114 -11.36 -12.35 -1.65
CA GLY A 114 -12.73 -12.65 -2.02
C GLY A 114 -13.68 -12.97 -0.86
N SER A 115 -13.28 -12.86 0.40
CA SER A 115 -14.17 -13.04 1.57
C SER A 115 -15.18 -11.91 1.78
N GLY A 116 -15.06 -10.79 1.05
CA GLY A 116 -15.92 -9.62 1.17
C GLY A 116 -15.31 -8.45 1.95
N LYS A 117 -13.97 -8.35 2.07
CA LYS A 117 -13.28 -7.23 2.75
C LYS A 117 -13.78 -5.87 2.30
N SER A 118 -13.71 -5.58 1.00
CA SER A 118 -14.13 -4.30 0.44
C SER A 118 -15.65 -4.07 0.59
N THR A 119 -16.46 -5.14 0.61
CA THR A 119 -17.89 -5.04 0.92
C THR A 119 -18.09 -4.62 2.37
N TRP A 120 -17.35 -5.23 3.31
CA TRP A 120 -17.41 -4.86 4.72
C TRP A 120 -16.95 -3.41 4.95
N ILE A 121 -15.84 -3.00 4.34
CA ILE A 121 -15.33 -1.61 4.44
C ILE A 121 -16.42 -0.64 3.96
N THR A 122 -17.00 -0.88 2.78
CA THR A 122 -18.06 -0.03 2.23
C THR A 122 -19.29 0.02 3.14
N ALA A 123 -19.72 -1.13 3.67
CA ALA A 123 -20.88 -1.24 4.57
C ALA A 123 -20.63 -0.52 5.92
N PHE A 124 -19.41 -0.65 6.47
CA PHE A 124 -19.01 0.08 7.67
C PHE A 124 -19.06 1.60 7.46
N LEU A 125 -18.54 2.07 6.32
CA LEU A 125 -18.59 3.48 5.96
C LEU A 125 -20.03 3.98 5.74
N LEU A 126 -20.91 3.19 5.10
CA LEU A 126 -22.32 3.54 4.93
C LEU A 126 -23.01 3.68 6.29
N ALA A 127 -22.80 2.73 7.21
CA ALA A 127 -23.37 2.79 8.55
C ALA A 127 -22.85 4.01 9.34
N ALA A 128 -21.55 4.31 9.24
CA ALA A 128 -20.96 5.49 9.88
C ALA A 128 -21.51 6.80 9.28
N CYS A 129 -21.60 6.88 7.95
CA CYS A 129 -22.17 8.05 7.25
C CYS A 129 -23.65 8.28 7.60
N GLU A 130 -24.43 7.22 7.74
CA GLU A 130 -25.82 7.32 8.19
C GLU A 130 -25.94 7.97 9.58
N LEU A 131 -25.10 7.53 10.55
CA LEU A 131 -25.05 8.16 11.87
C LEU A 131 -24.72 9.66 11.77
N ARG A 132 -23.72 9.99 10.94
CA ARG A 132 -23.30 11.38 10.73
C ARG A 132 -24.43 12.25 10.16
N LEU A 133 -25.14 11.76 9.17
CA LEU A 133 -26.26 12.46 8.53
C LEU A 133 -27.47 12.61 9.46
N ASN A 134 -27.69 11.66 10.36
CA ASN A 134 -28.73 11.71 11.39
C ASN A 134 -28.32 12.57 12.61
N ASN A 135 -27.12 13.16 12.60
CA ASN A 135 -26.55 13.89 13.75
C ASN A 135 -26.52 13.06 15.05
N ASP A 136 -26.32 11.73 14.91
CA ASP A 136 -26.20 10.86 16.06
C ASP A 136 -24.91 11.22 16.84
N PRO A 137 -24.94 11.32 18.17
CA PRO A 137 -23.76 11.61 18.99
C PRO A 137 -22.61 10.62 18.81
N LEU A 138 -22.92 9.38 18.44
CA LEU A 138 -21.92 8.35 18.17
C LEU A 138 -21.14 8.60 16.88
N ALA A 139 -21.65 9.40 15.95
CA ALA A 139 -21.00 9.63 14.67
C ALA A 139 -19.54 10.09 14.80
N ASP A 140 -19.25 10.91 15.80
CA ASP A 140 -17.91 11.50 15.95
C ASP A 140 -16.82 10.44 16.17
N VAL A 141 -17.15 9.30 16.80
CA VAL A 141 -16.19 8.18 17.01
C VAL A 141 -15.95 7.34 15.75
N PHE A 142 -16.77 7.50 14.70
CA PHE A 142 -16.69 6.73 13.47
C PHE A 142 -16.11 7.52 12.28
N SER A 143 -15.45 8.64 12.53
CA SER A 143 -14.69 9.33 11.49
C SER A 143 -13.53 8.45 11.00
N VAL A 144 -13.32 8.36 9.68
CA VAL A 144 -12.39 7.40 9.07
C VAL A 144 -11.34 8.08 8.21
N LEU A 145 -10.09 7.62 8.33
CA LEU A 145 -9.05 7.77 7.31
C LEU A 145 -8.90 6.43 6.58
N LEU A 146 -9.40 6.37 5.35
CA LEU A 146 -9.38 5.18 4.51
C LEU A 146 -8.17 5.20 3.58
N VAL A 147 -7.34 4.17 3.65
CA VAL A 147 -6.14 4.00 2.82
C VAL A 147 -6.35 2.83 1.88
N LEU A 148 -6.36 3.10 0.58
CA LEU A 148 -6.59 2.12 -0.48
C LEU A 148 -5.38 2.05 -1.41
N GLN A 149 -5.16 0.94 -2.08
CA GLN A 149 -4.08 0.84 -3.07
C GLN A 149 -4.29 1.82 -4.23
N LYS A 150 -5.51 1.90 -4.75
CA LYS A 150 -5.87 2.72 -5.92
C LYS A 150 -6.91 3.76 -5.56
N ILE A 151 -6.77 4.95 -6.13
CA ILE A 151 -7.72 6.05 -5.92
C ILE A 151 -9.06 5.79 -6.62
N GLU A 152 -9.07 4.99 -7.68
CA GLU A 152 -10.27 4.59 -8.41
C GLU A 152 -11.21 3.78 -7.50
N SER A 153 -10.67 2.91 -6.64
CA SER A 153 -11.45 2.16 -5.65
C SER A 153 -12.14 3.09 -4.66
N LEU A 154 -11.47 4.18 -4.25
CA LEU A 154 -12.07 5.21 -3.39
C LEU A 154 -13.21 5.95 -4.09
N ASN A 155 -13.04 6.26 -5.38
CA ASN A 155 -14.11 6.90 -6.15
C ASN A 155 -15.35 5.99 -6.22
N GLY A 156 -15.17 4.69 -6.44
CA GLY A 156 -16.27 3.71 -6.41
C GLY A 156 -16.99 3.63 -5.05
N ILE A 157 -16.25 3.72 -3.94
CA ILE A 157 -16.85 3.80 -2.59
C ILE A 157 -17.62 5.11 -2.42
N ARG A 158 -17.03 6.25 -2.80
CA ARG A 158 -17.68 7.56 -2.74
C ARG A 158 -18.98 7.57 -3.53
N ASP A 159 -18.95 7.05 -4.76
CA ASP A 159 -20.14 7.01 -5.62
C ASP A 159 -21.21 6.10 -5.01
N THR A 160 -20.85 4.96 -4.43
CA THR A 160 -21.79 4.09 -3.69
C THR A 160 -22.43 4.79 -2.51
N ILE A 161 -21.65 5.63 -1.77
CA ILE A 161 -22.17 6.43 -0.65
C ILE A 161 -23.08 7.55 -1.16
N ALA A 162 -22.71 8.23 -2.26
CA ALA A 162 -23.51 9.27 -2.88
C ALA A 162 -24.84 8.74 -3.41
N ASP A 163 -24.86 7.56 -4.01
CA ASP A 163 -26.07 6.87 -4.46
C ASP A 163 -27.00 6.52 -3.29
N SER A 164 -26.42 6.15 -2.15
CA SER A 164 -27.19 5.83 -0.93
C SER A 164 -27.68 7.09 -0.20
N PHE A 165 -26.98 8.21 -0.32
CA PHE A 165 -27.27 9.48 0.32
C PHE A 165 -27.15 10.67 -0.65
N PRO A 166 -28.09 10.86 -1.58
CA PRO A 166 -27.98 11.81 -2.69
C PRO A 166 -27.80 13.28 -2.27
N ASN A 167 -28.26 13.63 -1.06
CA ASN A 167 -28.18 15.00 -0.52
C ASN A 167 -27.07 15.18 0.52
N ALA A 168 -26.12 14.26 0.59
CA ALA A 168 -25.03 14.34 1.54
C ALA A 168 -24.11 15.54 1.25
N PRO A 169 -23.57 16.20 2.31
CA PRO A 169 -22.61 17.27 2.13
C PRO A 169 -21.30 16.72 1.52
N GLU A 170 -20.62 17.55 0.76
CA GLU A 170 -19.36 17.17 0.11
C GLU A 170 -18.26 16.74 1.11
N THR A 171 -18.33 17.25 2.35
CA THR A 171 -17.44 16.88 3.45
C THR A 171 -17.70 15.48 4.01
N LEU A 172 -18.77 14.80 3.58
CA LEU A 172 -19.05 13.45 4.08
C LEU A 172 -17.98 12.46 3.63
N VAL A 173 -17.59 12.48 2.33
CA VAL A 173 -16.52 11.63 1.79
C VAL A 173 -15.62 12.47 0.89
N VAL A 174 -14.38 12.66 1.29
CA VAL A 174 -13.39 13.48 0.57
C VAL A 174 -12.23 12.62 0.10
N PRO A 175 -12.03 12.46 -1.22
CA PRO A 175 -10.83 11.81 -1.76
C PRO A 175 -9.67 12.80 -1.79
N LEU A 176 -8.67 12.60 -0.92
CA LEU A 176 -7.48 13.45 -0.92
C LEU A 176 -6.52 13.03 -2.04
N GLN A 177 -6.65 13.68 -3.16
CA GLN A 177 -5.81 13.45 -4.33
C GLN A 177 -4.74 14.51 -4.45
N GLY A 178 -3.53 14.08 -4.86
CA GLY A 178 -2.48 14.98 -5.36
C GLY A 178 -2.59 15.15 -6.87
N TRP A 179 -1.79 16.06 -7.42
CA TRP A 179 -1.60 16.10 -8.86
C TRP A 179 -0.86 14.83 -9.31
N THR A 180 -1.40 14.12 -10.29
CA THR A 180 -0.78 13.03 -11.03
C THR A 180 -1.25 13.10 -12.48
N ALA A 181 -0.52 12.47 -13.39
CA ALA A 181 -0.98 12.36 -14.78
C ALA A 181 -2.35 11.65 -14.87
N ALA A 182 -2.59 10.67 -14.00
CA ALA A 182 -3.88 9.97 -13.90
C ALA A 182 -4.99 10.91 -13.39
N SER A 183 -4.75 11.72 -12.35
CA SER A 183 -5.73 12.69 -11.85
C SER A 183 -6.04 13.78 -12.87
N GLN A 184 -5.06 14.18 -13.69
CA GLN A 184 -5.27 15.11 -14.81
C GLN A 184 -6.11 14.47 -15.92
N LYS A 185 -5.81 13.21 -16.30
CA LYS A 185 -6.59 12.46 -17.29
C LYS A 185 -8.03 12.23 -16.82
N ALA A 186 -8.23 12.01 -15.53
CA ALA A 186 -9.56 11.86 -14.90
C ALA A 186 -10.32 13.19 -14.72
N GLY A 187 -9.73 14.34 -15.07
CA GLY A 187 -10.38 15.65 -15.02
C GLY A 187 -10.31 16.39 -13.67
N PHE A 188 -9.68 15.81 -12.65
CA PHE A 188 -9.49 16.47 -11.35
C PHE A 188 -8.56 17.69 -11.45
N CYS A 189 -7.53 17.63 -12.29
CA CYS A 189 -6.71 18.78 -12.65
C CYS A 189 -7.05 19.25 -14.05
N LYS A 190 -7.57 20.46 -14.18
CA LYS A 190 -7.97 21.05 -15.48
C LYS A 190 -6.82 21.71 -16.24
N ASN A 191 -5.69 21.95 -15.57
CA ASN A 191 -4.53 22.58 -16.19
C ASN A 191 -3.69 21.55 -16.95
N LYS A 192 -3.90 21.46 -18.26
CA LYS A 192 -3.16 20.53 -19.14
C LYS A 192 -1.68 20.90 -19.36
N GLN A 193 -1.27 22.12 -18.99
CA GLN A 193 0.13 22.56 -19.13
C GLN A 193 1.02 22.05 -18.01
N VAL A 194 0.44 21.59 -16.90
CA VAL A 194 1.17 21.00 -15.78
C VAL A 194 1.53 19.56 -16.14
N THR A 195 2.82 19.26 -16.22
CA THR A 195 3.33 17.91 -16.53
C THR A 195 4.04 17.26 -15.35
N SER A 196 4.21 17.98 -14.23
CA SER A 196 4.78 17.46 -12.99
C SER A 196 4.14 18.12 -11.77
N PHE A 197 4.23 17.47 -10.62
CA PHE A 197 3.75 18.03 -9.35
C PHE A 197 4.41 19.38 -9.02
N ASP A 198 5.71 19.52 -9.31
CA ASP A 198 6.46 20.74 -9.03
C ASP A 198 6.00 21.95 -9.85
N GLN A 199 5.37 21.71 -11.00
CA GLN A 199 4.77 22.75 -11.84
C GLN A 199 3.37 23.15 -11.36
N CYS A 200 2.75 22.35 -10.49
CA CYS A 200 1.44 22.64 -9.92
C CYS A 200 1.53 23.76 -8.88
N ARG A 201 1.66 25.00 -9.35
CA ARG A 201 1.70 26.21 -8.50
C ARG A 201 0.28 26.59 -8.11
N LYS A 202 -0.11 26.21 -6.90
CA LYS A 202 -1.46 26.42 -6.35
C LYS A 202 -1.89 27.90 -6.45
N ASP A 203 -0.99 28.82 -6.12
CA ASP A 203 -1.30 30.23 -5.98
C ASP A 203 -1.46 30.98 -7.31
N ASN A 204 -0.95 30.44 -8.41
CA ASN A 204 -0.96 31.09 -9.73
C ASN A 204 -1.61 30.22 -10.83
N CYS A 205 -2.39 29.20 -10.45
CA CYS A 205 -3.06 28.36 -11.42
C CYS A 205 -4.35 29.05 -11.91
N PRO A 206 -4.52 29.29 -13.24
CA PRO A 206 -5.73 29.92 -13.77
C PRO A 206 -7.00 29.10 -13.51
N PHE A 207 -6.85 27.82 -13.17
CA PHE A 207 -7.96 26.91 -12.84
C PHE A 207 -8.10 26.66 -11.34
N ALA A 208 -7.44 27.44 -10.47
CA ALA A 208 -7.44 27.20 -9.02
C ALA A 208 -8.86 27.11 -8.43
N ALA A 209 -9.75 28.03 -8.84
CA ALA A 209 -11.14 28.07 -8.34
C ALA A 209 -11.99 26.84 -8.72
N SER A 210 -11.60 26.10 -9.76
CA SER A 210 -12.31 24.90 -10.24
C SER A 210 -11.46 23.62 -10.15
N CYS A 211 -10.40 23.66 -9.37
CA CYS A 211 -9.45 22.56 -9.21
C CYS A 211 -9.89 21.64 -8.08
N ASP A 212 -10.31 20.42 -8.40
CA ASP A 212 -10.74 19.44 -7.40
C ASP A 212 -9.59 19.01 -6.46
N VAL A 213 -8.36 18.97 -6.96
CA VAL A 213 -7.16 18.67 -6.14
C VAL A 213 -7.00 19.70 -5.01
N LEU A 214 -7.20 21.00 -5.31
CA LEU A 214 -7.13 22.06 -4.28
C LEU A 214 -8.33 22.03 -3.35
N ARG A 215 -9.53 21.88 -3.92
CA ARG A 215 -10.79 21.81 -3.17
C ARG A 215 -10.77 20.67 -2.16
N PHE A 216 -10.43 19.46 -2.58
CA PHE A 216 -10.34 18.32 -1.68
C PHE A 216 -9.25 18.49 -0.62
N GLY A 217 -8.13 19.14 -0.95
CA GLY A 217 -7.11 19.50 0.03
C GLY A 217 -7.61 20.45 1.12
N GLN A 218 -8.50 21.39 0.78
CA GLN A 218 -9.12 22.31 1.74
C GLN A 218 -10.17 21.61 2.62
N LEU A 219 -10.91 20.65 2.05
CA LEU A 219 -11.95 19.91 2.77
C LEU A 219 -11.39 18.77 3.63
N ALA A 220 -10.14 18.36 3.44
CA ALA A 220 -9.57 17.17 4.08
C ALA A 220 -9.67 17.16 5.61
N GLY A 221 -9.46 18.32 6.25
CA GLY A 221 -9.57 18.43 7.71
C GLY A 221 -10.99 18.27 8.23
N GLN A 222 -11.99 18.69 7.45
CA GLN A 222 -13.42 18.63 7.81
C GLN A 222 -14.08 17.33 7.36
N ALA A 223 -13.40 16.52 6.53
CA ALA A 223 -13.94 15.30 6.00
C ALA A 223 -14.35 14.33 7.12
N PHE A 224 -15.53 13.74 7.02
CA PHE A 224 -15.93 12.66 7.91
C PHE A 224 -15.23 11.35 7.51
N VAL A 225 -15.29 10.98 6.23
CA VAL A 225 -14.46 9.94 5.62
C VAL A 225 -13.43 10.62 4.73
N LEU A 226 -12.16 10.51 5.10
CA LEU A 226 -11.04 10.98 4.30
C LEU A 226 -10.37 9.78 3.62
N GLY A 227 -10.36 9.75 2.29
CA GLY A 227 -9.74 8.67 1.56
C GLY A 227 -8.42 9.09 0.92
N VAL A 228 -7.42 8.22 0.97
CA VAL A 228 -6.10 8.42 0.36
C VAL A 228 -5.62 7.13 -0.31
N SER A 229 -4.77 7.23 -1.34
CA SER A 229 -4.03 6.06 -1.82
C SER A 229 -2.85 5.74 -0.90
N GLN A 230 -2.39 4.48 -0.87
CA GLN A 230 -1.20 4.08 -0.10
C GLN A 230 0.01 4.95 -0.44
N ALA A 231 0.27 5.18 -1.73
CA ALA A 231 1.35 6.05 -2.16
C ALA A 231 1.23 7.49 -1.59
N ARG A 232 0.00 8.01 -1.49
CA ARG A 232 -0.24 9.32 -0.89
C ARG A 232 -0.07 9.29 0.63
N PHE A 233 -0.52 8.24 1.28
CA PHE A 233 -0.32 8.02 2.71
C PHE A 233 1.17 7.99 3.07
N ASP A 234 1.98 7.26 2.31
CA ASP A 234 3.44 7.20 2.52
C ASP A 234 4.12 8.56 2.32
N LEU A 235 3.70 9.32 1.31
CA LEU A 235 4.20 10.69 1.10
C LEU A 235 3.83 11.62 2.27
N LEU A 236 2.62 11.50 2.80
CA LEU A 236 2.17 12.29 3.95
C LEU A 236 2.96 11.92 5.21
N ARG A 237 3.20 10.62 5.43
CA ARG A 237 4.01 10.09 6.54
C ARG A 237 5.44 10.58 6.44
N LYS A 238 6.11 10.37 5.32
CA LYS A 238 7.48 10.84 5.05
C LYS A 238 7.62 12.37 5.14
N GLY A 239 6.57 13.10 4.81
CA GLY A 239 6.55 14.57 4.86
C GLY A 239 6.10 15.16 6.20
N ASN A 240 5.92 14.35 7.26
CA ASN A 240 5.37 14.76 8.56
C ASN A 240 4.06 15.55 8.43
N ALA A 241 3.23 15.18 7.44
CA ALA A 241 1.95 15.83 7.13
C ALA A 241 0.75 15.00 7.56
N LEU A 242 1.00 13.77 8.03
CA LEU A 242 -0.04 12.82 8.40
C LEU A 242 -0.77 13.26 9.67
N ASP A 243 -0.05 13.76 10.67
CA ASP A 243 -0.62 14.11 11.99
C ASP A 243 -1.83 15.05 11.90
N GLY A 244 -1.78 16.02 10.98
CA GLY A 244 -2.90 16.93 10.75
C GLY A 244 -4.15 16.28 10.14
N LEU A 245 -4.08 15.01 9.74
CA LEU A 245 -5.18 14.23 9.16
C LEU A 245 -5.62 13.08 10.05
N LEU A 246 -4.89 12.77 11.12
CA LEU A 246 -5.23 11.71 12.06
C LEU A 246 -6.45 12.06 12.90
N HIS A 247 -6.76 13.34 13.05
CA HIS A 247 -7.92 13.85 13.79
C HIS A 247 -8.86 14.62 12.88
N GLN A 248 -10.13 14.63 13.24
CA GLN A 248 -11.11 15.47 12.58
C GLN A 248 -11.04 16.88 13.17
N GLN A 249 -10.88 17.92 12.33
CA GLN A 249 -10.66 19.30 12.80
C GLN A 249 -11.83 19.90 13.58
N GLU A 250 -13.08 19.42 13.33
CA GLU A 250 -14.27 19.99 13.96
C GLU A 250 -14.36 19.69 15.47
N ASN A 251 -13.90 18.52 15.90
CA ASN A 251 -14.10 18.01 17.25
C ASN A 251 -12.85 17.36 17.88
N ASP A 252 -11.73 17.39 17.15
CA ASP A 252 -10.45 16.80 17.55
C ASP A 252 -10.52 15.30 17.89
N HIS A 253 -11.56 14.60 17.40
CA HIS A 253 -11.66 13.15 17.57
C HIS A 253 -10.66 12.41 16.67
N PRO A 254 -9.95 11.41 17.19
CA PRO A 254 -9.08 10.58 16.38
C PRO A 254 -9.89 9.75 15.39
N ARG A 255 -9.41 9.69 14.16
CA ARG A 255 -10.03 8.91 13.08
C ARG A 255 -9.70 7.43 13.25
N ILE A 256 -10.61 6.56 12.82
CA ILE A 256 -10.29 5.16 12.60
C ILE A 256 -9.46 5.08 11.30
N LEU A 257 -8.27 4.51 11.36
CA LEU A 257 -7.46 4.24 10.18
C LEU A 257 -7.81 2.88 9.61
N VAL A 258 -8.23 2.83 8.35
CA VAL A 258 -8.61 1.59 7.68
C VAL A 258 -7.73 1.41 6.45
N PHE A 259 -6.95 0.33 6.44
CA PHE A 259 -6.13 -0.08 5.32
C PHE A 259 -6.78 -1.30 4.64
N ASP A 260 -7.14 -1.18 3.36
CA ASP A 260 -7.76 -2.27 2.59
C ASP A 260 -6.77 -3.40 2.26
N GLU A 261 -5.48 -3.10 2.36
CA GLU A 261 -4.38 -4.07 2.25
C GLU A 261 -3.19 -3.66 3.10
N LYS A 262 -2.23 -4.58 3.31
CA LYS A 262 -0.96 -4.28 3.98
C LYS A 262 -0.29 -3.06 3.34
N PHE A 263 0.22 -2.18 4.17
CA PHE A 263 1.05 -1.04 3.78
C PHE A 263 2.49 -1.23 4.29
N GLU A 264 3.41 -0.42 3.81
CA GLU A 264 4.79 -0.45 4.30
C GLU A 264 4.86 0.07 5.74
N PHE A 265 5.17 -0.80 6.70
CA PHE A 265 5.15 -0.43 8.12
C PHE A 265 6.26 0.53 8.51
N ALA A 266 7.41 0.49 7.83
CA ALA A 266 8.50 1.43 8.03
C ALA A 266 8.78 2.22 6.76
N PRO A 267 8.85 3.55 6.83
CA PRO A 267 9.37 4.35 5.72
C PRO A 267 10.81 3.97 5.42
N LEU A 268 11.09 3.70 4.16
CA LEU A 268 12.41 3.52 3.62
C LEU A 268 12.82 4.76 2.85
N TYR A 269 14.03 5.24 3.08
CA TYR A 269 14.59 6.43 2.46
C TYR A 269 15.88 6.07 1.73
N HIS A 270 16.01 6.54 0.49
CA HIS A 270 17.15 6.23 -0.37
C HIS A 270 17.95 7.49 -0.68
N LEU A 271 19.22 7.50 -0.37
CA LEU A 271 20.13 8.60 -0.71
C LEU A 271 21.16 8.13 -1.74
N THR A 272 20.95 8.58 -2.97
CA THR A 272 21.90 8.45 -4.07
C THR A 272 22.63 9.77 -4.31
N GLN A 273 23.72 9.76 -5.10
CA GLN A 273 24.37 11.00 -5.53
C GLN A 273 23.37 11.92 -6.25
N THR A 274 22.52 11.39 -7.11
CA THR A 274 21.50 12.16 -7.86
C THR A 274 20.49 12.82 -6.91
N THR A 275 20.00 12.06 -5.91
CA THR A 275 19.09 12.59 -4.89
C THR A 275 19.75 13.69 -4.07
N LEU A 276 21.03 13.49 -3.68
CA LEU A 276 21.82 14.45 -2.94
C LEU A 276 22.04 15.74 -3.73
N ASP A 277 22.38 15.64 -5.02
CA ASP A 277 22.62 16.80 -5.89
C ASP A 277 21.32 17.60 -6.09
N ALA A 278 20.19 16.92 -6.29
CA ALA A 278 18.88 17.57 -6.39
C ALA A 278 18.50 18.28 -5.08
N ALA A 279 18.70 17.63 -3.93
CA ALA A 279 18.45 18.21 -2.61
C ALA A 279 19.37 19.41 -2.33
N SER A 280 20.65 19.29 -2.67
CA SER A 280 21.64 20.37 -2.52
C SER A 280 21.30 21.57 -3.39
N SER A 281 20.94 21.35 -4.67
CA SER A 281 20.53 22.42 -5.59
C SER A 281 19.27 23.12 -5.10
N GLN A 282 18.36 22.40 -4.51
CA GLN A 282 17.18 22.99 -3.91
C GLN A 282 17.53 23.81 -2.67
N LEU A 283 18.35 23.27 -1.76
CA LEU A 283 18.79 24.01 -0.59
C LEU A 283 19.51 25.30 -0.99
N GLU A 284 20.35 25.27 -2.03
CA GLU A 284 21.02 26.43 -2.56
C GLU A 284 20.02 27.48 -3.09
N ARG A 285 18.98 27.06 -3.83
CA ARG A 285 17.90 27.97 -4.24
C ARG A 285 17.21 28.61 -3.03
N LEU A 286 16.96 27.84 -1.99
CA LEU A 286 16.36 28.34 -0.76
C LEU A 286 17.24 29.41 -0.07
N ILE A 287 18.54 29.23 -0.10
CA ILE A 287 19.50 30.17 0.47
C ILE A 287 19.62 31.45 -0.38
N THR A 288 19.58 31.34 -1.70
CA THR A 288 19.91 32.42 -2.63
C THR A 288 18.72 33.25 -3.10
N GLN A 289 17.51 32.64 -3.22
CA GLN A 289 16.36 33.26 -3.88
C GLN A 289 15.29 33.83 -2.93
N ARG A 290 15.54 33.88 -1.62
CA ARG A 290 14.52 34.21 -0.64
C ARG A 290 14.46 35.62 -0.19
N ASP A 291 13.25 36.00 0.28
CA ASP A 291 12.98 37.21 1.02
C ASP A 291 13.99 37.39 2.16
N LEU A 292 14.45 38.63 2.36
CA LEU A 292 15.47 39.01 3.31
C LEU A 292 15.30 38.38 4.72
N LYS A 293 14.08 38.08 5.12
CA LYS A 293 13.75 37.51 6.43
C LYS A 293 14.24 36.06 6.60
N ASP A 294 13.98 35.22 5.61
CA ASP A 294 14.36 33.80 5.65
C ASP A 294 15.87 33.63 5.38
N ARG A 295 16.42 34.43 4.49
CA ARG A 295 17.87 34.48 4.24
C ARG A 295 18.67 34.79 5.51
N ARG A 296 18.20 35.71 6.36
CA ARG A 296 18.84 36.00 7.64
C ARG A 296 18.88 34.80 8.59
N VAL A 297 17.85 33.93 8.57
CA VAL A 297 17.84 32.70 9.37
C VAL A 297 18.95 31.76 8.89
N PHE A 298 19.05 31.54 7.59
CA PHE A 298 20.08 30.65 7.01
C PHE A 298 21.49 31.19 7.28
N GLU A 299 21.72 32.50 7.08
CA GLU A 299 23.01 33.15 7.35
C GLU A 299 23.38 33.11 8.83
N LYS A 300 22.44 33.41 9.73
CA LYS A 300 22.63 33.34 11.19
C LYS A 300 23.01 31.96 11.66
N GLN A 301 22.32 30.94 11.16
CA GLN A 301 22.56 29.53 11.49
C GLN A 301 23.70 28.91 10.67
N ARG A 302 24.26 29.65 9.70
CA ARG A 302 25.30 29.16 8.79
C ARG A 302 24.92 27.86 8.08
N TRP A 303 23.65 27.69 7.74
CA TRP A 303 23.20 26.51 6.97
C TRP A 303 23.63 26.65 5.52
N SER A 304 24.15 25.58 4.97
CA SER A 304 24.63 25.50 3.59
C SER A 304 24.45 24.08 3.07
N THR A 305 24.69 23.87 1.80
CA THR A 305 24.63 22.53 1.16
C THR A 305 25.57 21.53 1.81
N THR A 306 26.62 21.99 2.50
CA THR A 306 27.55 21.12 3.24
C THR A 306 26.87 20.28 4.32
N LEU A 307 25.72 20.72 4.86
CA LEU A 307 24.94 19.93 5.82
C LEU A 307 24.46 18.59 5.24
N LEU A 308 24.21 18.55 3.94
CA LEU A 308 23.77 17.35 3.24
C LEU A 308 24.95 16.60 2.60
N GLN A 309 25.90 17.33 2.01
CA GLN A 309 26.99 16.74 1.24
C GLN A 309 28.07 16.11 2.13
N ARG A 310 28.40 16.75 3.27
CA ARG A 310 29.48 16.26 4.15
C ARG A 310 29.22 14.89 4.75
N PRO A 311 28.05 14.58 5.33
CA PRO A 311 27.76 13.24 5.82
C PRO A 311 27.91 12.17 4.74
N PHE A 312 27.40 12.43 3.54
CA PHE A 312 27.51 11.51 2.41
C PHE A 312 28.96 11.30 1.96
N SER A 313 29.74 12.36 1.85
CA SER A 313 31.15 12.29 1.45
C SER A 313 32.00 11.54 2.47
N LEU A 314 31.81 11.84 3.77
CA LEU A 314 32.51 11.14 4.85
C LEU A 314 32.23 9.63 4.83
N LEU A 315 30.97 9.24 4.62
CA LEU A 315 30.60 7.84 4.55
C LEU A 315 31.18 7.18 3.31
N ARG A 316 31.10 7.85 2.17
CA ARG A 316 31.67 7.34 0.92
C ARG A 316 33.18 7.13 1.04
N GLU A 317 33.89 8.06 1.68
CA GLU A 317 35.32 7.93 1.95
C GLU A 317 35.60 6.78 2.91
N ARG A 318 34.93 6.71 4.05
CA ARG A 318 35.07 5.62 5.03
C ARG A 318 34.77 4.26 4.41
N THR A 319 33.66 4.10 3.73
CA THR A 319 33.27 2.84 3.10
C THR A 319 34.21 2.44 1.93
N CYS A 320 34.79 3.40 1.21
CA CYS A 320 35.80 3.11 0.19
C CYS A 320 37.11 2.66 0.83
N ILE A 321 37.56 3.31 1.88
CA ILE A 321 38.80 2.96 2.60
C ILE A 321 38.65 1.58 3.27
N GLU A 322 37.56 1.36 4.00
CA GLU A 322 37.31 0.07 4.66
C GLU A 322 37.14 -1.07 3.64
N LEU A 323 36.59 -0.78 2.47
CA LEU A 323 36.49 -1.75 1.38
C LEU A 323 37.81 -1.98 0.67
N ASP A 324 38.67 -0.97 0.51
CA ASP A 324 40.02 -1.17 -0.04
C ASP A 324 40.90 -2.01 0.89
N GLU A 325 40.73 -1.89 2.19
CA GLU A 325 41.35 -2.75 3.19
C GLU A 325 40.72 -4.16 3.20
N MET A 326 39.41 -4.24 3.06
CA MET A 326 38.65 -5.51 2.97
C MET A 326 38.70 -6.14 1.56
N THR A 327 38.86 -5.38 0.48
CA THR A 327 38.95 -5.89 -0.89
C THR A 327 40.24 -6.66 -1.15
N LYS A 328 41.25 -6.44 -0.36
CA LYS A 328 42.37 -7.40 -0.31
C LYS A 328 41.95 -8.77 0.26
N LEU A 329 40.78 -8.84 0.97
CA LEU A 329 40.26 -10.04 1.60
C LEU A 329 38.90 -10.51 1.05
N LYS A 330 38.04 -9.62 0.50
CA LYS A 330 36.65 -9.93 0.07
C LYS A 330 36.24 -9.01 -1.10
N ALA A 331 36.70 -9.31 -2.31
CA ALA A 331 36.48 -8.50 -3.52
C ALA A 331 34.98 -8.26 -3.90
N ASP A 332 34.02 -8.87 -3.20
CA ASP A 332 32.64 -9.06 -3.69
C ASP A 332 31.52 -8.69 -2.72
N MET A 333 31.74 -7.79 -1.75
CA MET A 333 30.61 -7.34 -0.91
C MET A 333 29.96 -6.07 -1.47
N PRO A 334 28.82 -6.21 -2.21
CA PRO A 334 28.12 -5.06 -2.75
C PRO A 334 27.30 -4.29 -1.70
N TYR A 335 27.20 -4.82 -0.47
CA TYR A 335 26.39 -4.26 0.63
C TYR A 335 27.21 -4.14 1.89
N GLY A 336 26.84 -3.19 2.75
CA GLY A 336 27.43 -3.06 4.07
C GLY A 336 26.60 -2.14 4.96
N VAL A 337 27.03 -2.02 6.21
CA VAL A 337 26.40 -1.17 7.21
C VAL A 337 27.27 0.05 7.45
N CYS A 338 26.67 1.21 7.56
CA CYS A 338 27.34 2.47 7.83
C CYS A 338 26.58 3.28 8.88
N SER A 339 27.31 4.12 9.63
CA SER A 339 26.73 4.95 10.67
C SER A 339 27.59 6.23 10.88
N LEU A 340 26.97 7.27 11.36
CA LEU A 340 27.61 8.49 11.84
C LEU A 340 27.25 8.77 13.31
N LYS A 341 26.96 7.74 14.09
CA LYS A 341 26.67 7.88 15.53
C LYS A 341 27.81 8.55 16.30
N ASP A 342 29.04 8.37 15.83
CA ASP A 342 30.28 8.95 16.36
C ASP A 342 30.60 10.38 15.87
N ALA A 343 29.75 10.95 15.01
CA ALA A 343 29.94 12.32 14.54
C ALA A 343 29.89 13.33 15.69
N ALA A 344 30.63 14.45 15.52
CA ALA A 344 30.70 15.48 16.54
C ALA A 344 29.30 16.06 16.87
N GLU A 345 29.01 16.23 18.16
CA GLU A 345 27.71 16.75 18.62
C GLU A 345 27.35 18.12 18.01
N VAL A 346 28.35 18.93 17.72
CA VAL A 346 28.14 20.24 17.07
C VAL A 346 27.57 20.06 15.64
N GLU A 347 28.05 19.07 14.92
CA GLU A 347 27.55 18.77 13.56
C GLU A 347 26.12 18.22 13.62
N LYS A 348 25.86 17.26 14.53
CA LYS A 348 24.51 16.71 14.75
C LYS A 348 23.52 17.80 15.14
N ASN A 349 23.85 18.62 16.15
CA ASN A 349 22.98 19.70 16.61
C ASN A 349 22.65 20.71 15.52
N ARG A 350 23.64 21.06 14.67
CA ARG A 350 23.42 21.95 13.53
C ARG A 350 22.48 21.33 12.49
N PHE A 351 22.61 20.03 12.24
CA PHE A 351 21.71 19.30 11.36
C PHE A 351 20.31 19.22 11.94
N TYR A 352 20.15 18.91 13.24
CA TYR A 352 18.84 18.82 13.89
C TYR A 352 18.11 20.16 13.91
N GLN A 353 18.79 21.27 14.14
CA GLN A 353 18.19 22.60 14.02
C GLN A 353 17.68 22.89 12.59
N PHE A 354 18.42 22.44 11.57
CA PHE A 354 17.98 22.55 10.19
C PHE A 354 16.76 21.66 9.90
N ARG A 355 16.77 20.42 10.37
CA ARG A 355 15.65 19.48 10.25
C ARG A 355 14.40 20.03 10.94
N GLU A 356 14.53 20.56 12.14
CA GLU A 356 13.43 21.17 12.88
C GLU A 356 12.85 22.39 12.13
N TYR A 357 13.69 23.24 11.58
CA TYR A 357 13.24 24.33 10.72
C TYR A 357 12.43 23.82 9.52
N LEU A 358 12.89 22.78 8.84
CA LEU A 358 12.16 22.17 7.71
C LEU A 358 10.84 21.50 8.13
N ASN A 359 10.75 21.01 9.35
CA ASN A 359 9.50 20.44 9.88
C ASN A 359 8.51 21.51 10.36
N GLY A 360 8.99 22.70 10.65
CA GLY A 360 8.21 23.84 11.11
C GLY A 360 8.09 24.95 10.06
N PRO A 361 8.72 26.12 10.26
CA PRO A 361 8.56 27.28 9.38
C PRO A 361 8.97 27.04 7.93
N GLY A 362 9.93 26.14 7.70
CA GLY A 362 10.45 25.78 6.39
C GLY A 362 9.68 24.67 5.67
N ARG A 363 8.58 24.18 6.21
CA ARG A 363 7.84 23.02 5.68
C ARG A 363 7.41 23.17 4.22
N ALA A 364 7.04 24.38 3.80
CA ALA A 364 6.65 24.65 2.42
C ALA A 364 7.78 24.42 1.39
N PHE A 365 9.02 24.24 1.86
CA PHE A 365 10.21 24.09 1.03
C PHE A 365 10.71 22.67 0.92
N ARG A 366 10.10 21.72 1.64
CA ARG A 366 10.45 20.31 1.55
C ARG A 366 9.95 19.73 0.22
N THR A 367 10.88 19.44 -0.68
CA THR A 367 10.61 18.53 -1.80
C THR A 367 10.85 17.09 -1.35
N GLN A 368 10.45 16.15 -2.19
CA GLN A 368 10.69 14.74 -1.94
C GLN A 368 12.18 14.44 -1.76
N GLN A 369 13.03 14.94 -2.67
CA GLN A 369 14.49 14.71 -2.65
C GLN A 369 15.15 15.30 -1.40
N LEU A 370 14.76 16.53 -1.03
CA LEU A 370 15.28 17.15 0.19
C LEU A 370 14.82 16.38 1.44
N SER A 371 13.58 15.91 1.45
CA SER A 371 13.07 15.08 2.54
C SER A 371 13.84 13.78 2.65
N GLU A 372 14.01 13.05 1.55
CA GLU A 372 14.77 11.79 1.53
C GLU A 372 16.21 11.97 2.02
N ALA A 373 16.89 13.01 1.55
CA ALA A 373 18.26 13.31 1.99
C ALA A 373 18.34 13.60 3.50
N VAL A 374 17.42 14.42 4.00
CA VAL A 374 17.36 14.79 5.42
C VAL A 374 17.06 13.56 6.29
N GLU A 375 16.10 12.72 5.92
CA GLU A 375 15.72 11.54 6.71
C GLU A 375 16.82 10.47 6.70
N VAL A 376 17.53 10.24 5.57
CA VAL A 376 18.69 9.32 5.56
C VAL A 376 19.82 9.83 6.45
N ILE A 377 20.12 11.14 6.42
CA ILE A 377 21.16 11.73 7.28
C ILE A 377 20.74 11.63 8.76
N ASP A 378 19.46 11.83 9.06
CA ASP A 378 18.93 11.62 10.41
C ASP A 378 19.12 10.16 10.87
N CYS A 379 18.78 9.20 10.01
CA CYS A 379 19.01 7.78 10.29
C CYS A 379 20.49 7.49 10.57
N LEU A 380 21.41 8.06 9.79
CA LEU A 380 22.85 7.91 9.97
C LEU A 380 23.34 8.44 11.32
N TYR A 381 22.80 9.56 11.79
CA TYR A 381 23.16 10.13 13.09
C TYR A 381 22.53 9.39 14.27
N ARG A 382 21.35 8.80 14.10
CA ARG A 382 20.64 8.04 15.13
C ARG A 382 21.12 6.59 15.22
N GLY A 383 21.34 5.96 14.07
CA GLY A 383 21.49 4.53 13.97
C GLY A 383 22.40 4.08 12.84
N ASP A 384 22.18 2.83 12.49
CA ASP A 384 22.84 2.21 11.36
C ASP A 384 22.00 2.37 10.10
N CYS A 385 22.66 2.52 8.98
CA CYS A 385 22.07 2.52 7.64
C CYS A 385 22.70 1.42 6.80
N LEU A 386 21.96 0.93 5.83
CA LEU A 386 22.46 0.00 4.83
C LEU A 386 23.05 0.79 3.67
N PHE A 387 24.20 0.40 3.14
CA PHE A 387 24.69 0.92 1.87
C PHE A 387 24.81 -0.17 0.82
N THR A 388 24.66 0.20 -0.44
CA THR A 388 24.88 -0.71 -1.57
C THR A 388 25.77 -0.05 -2.62
N LYS A 389 26.60 -0.89 -3.29
CA LYS A 389 27.43 -0.52 -4.45
C LYS A 389 26.96 -1.22 -5.73
N LEU A 390 25.85 -1.95 -5.70
CA LEU A 390 25.23 -2.47 -6.92
C LEU A 390 24.63 -1.29 -7.70
N GLY A 391 25.35 -0.86 -8.73
CA GLY A 391 25.01 0.35 -9.47
C GLY A 391 25.55 1.62 -8.78
N PRO A 392 24.80 2.73 -8.75
CA PRO A 392 25.21 3.92 -8.04
C PRO A 392 25.25 3.65 -6.53
N PHE A 393 26.27 4.20 -5.86
CA PHE A 393 26.36 4.14 -4.41
C PHE A 393 25.08 4.71 -3.79
N THR A 394 24.39 3.90 -2.98
CA THR A 394 23.13 4.26 -2.35
C THR A 394 23.20 3.96 -0.87
N ILE A 395 22.75 4.90 -0.05
CA ILE A 395 22.54 4.70 1.39
C ILE A 395 21.03 4.57 1.61
N LEU A 396 20.65 3.55 2.37
CA LEU A 396 19.29 3.29 2.79
C LEU A 396 19.17 3.55 4.29
N GLY A 397 18.27 4.46 4.66
CA GLY A 397 17.79 4.64 6.03
C GLY A 397 16.39 4.08 6.19
N ALA A 398 16.06 3.62 7.37
CA ALA A 398 14.71 3.17 7.73
C ALA A 398 14.28 3.80 9.07
N ASP A 399 13.01 4.16 9.16
CA ASP A 399 12.40 4.44 10.45
C ASP A 399 11.98 3.14 11.14
N GLU A 400 11.66 3.21 12.42
CA GLU A 400 11.08 2.07 13.12
C GLU A 400 9.75 1.65 12.50
N PRO A 401 9.50 0.34 12.38
CA PRO A 401 8.22 -0.16 11.93
C PRO A 401 7.08 0.34 12.82
N GLN A 402 6.09 0.96 12.21
CA GLN A 402 4.95 1.55 12.89
C GLN A 402 3.64 1.08 12.26
N ILE A 403 2.77 0.51 13.08
CA ILE A 403 1.40 0.14 12.71
C ILE A 403 0.37 0.91 13.53
N ALA A 404 0.77 1.42 14.70
CA ALA A 404 -0.06 2.28 15.54
C ALA A 404 0.25 3.76 15.25
N PHE A 405 -0.77 4.59 15.18
CA PHE A 405 -0.68 6.02 14.90
C PHE A 405 -1.38 6.80 16.01
N GLY A 406 -0.63 7.15 17.06
CA GLY A 406 -1.18 7.88 18.23
C GLY A 406 -2.36 7.13 18.87
N ASP A 407 -3.44 7.85 19.13
CA ASP A 407 -4.66 7.32 19.73
C ASP A 407 -5.67 6.78 18.69
N ASN A 408 -5.23 6.53 17.47
CA ASN A 408 -6.10 6.07 16.40
C ASN A 408 -6.24 4.54 16.44
N LEU A 409 -7.48 4.02 16.37
CA LEU A 409 -7.68 2.62 16.03
C LEU A 409 -7.20 2.38 14.60
N THR A 410 -6.26 1.46 14.42
CA THR A 410 -5.75 1.09 13.10
C THR A 410 -6.27 -0.30 12.73
N LEU A 411 -6.95 -0.41 11.59
CA LEU A 411 -7.43 -1.67 11.02
C LEU A 411 -6.68 -1.96 9.73
N VAL A 412 -6.02 -3.10 9.67
CA VAL A 412 -5.33 -3.57 8.46
C VAL A 412 -6.01 -4.83 7.95
N PHE A 413 -6.55 -4.79 6.75
CA PHE A 413 -7.11 -5.97 6.09
C PHE A 413 -6.04 -6.60 5.21
N ASP A 414 -5.46 -7.72 5.64
CA ASP A 414 -4.41 -8.40 4.90
C ASP A 414 -4.70 -9.89 4.80
N ALA A 415 -4.89 -10.38 3.58
CA ALA A 415 -5.16 -11.79 3.32
C ALA A 415 -3.96 -12.70 3.66
N THR A 416 -2.75 -12.13 3.71
CA THR A 416 -1.51 -12.86 4.01
C THR A 416 -1.06 -12.74 5.45
N ALA A 417 -1.80 -12.05 6.31
CA ALA A 417 -1.40 -11.73 7.68
C ALA A 417 -1.09 -12.94 8.57
N LEU A 418 -1.57 -14.13 8.23
CA LEU A 418 -1.27 -15.37 8.97
C LEU A 418 0.09 -15.97 8.62
N VAL A 419 0.62 -15.63 7.45
CA VAL A 419 1.90 -16.15 6.92
C VAL A 419 2.95 -15.05 6.75
N ASP A 420 2.55 -13.80 6.93
CA ASP A 420 3.43 -12.64 6.82
C ASP A 420 4.16 -12.41 8.15
N GLY A 421 5.46 -12.70 8.16
CA GLY A 421 6.31 -12.59 9.35
C GLY A 421 6.46 -11.17 9.89
N ASP A 422 6.15 -10.12 9.11
CA ASP A 422 6.24 -8.73 9.59
C ASP A 422 5.35 -8.49 10.82
N TYR A 423 4.18 -9.15 10.88
CA TYR A 423 3.26 -9.03 12.02
C TYR A 423 3.76 -9.71 13.31
N GLU A 424 4.78 -10.54 13.25
CA GLU A 424 5.40 -11.16 14.41
C GLU A 424 6.25 -10.16 15.21
N TYR A 425 6.73 -9.11 14.53
CA TYR A 425 7.57 -8.07 15.12
C TYR A 425 6.80 -6.82 15.54
N LEU A 426 5.46 -6.83 15.37
CA LEU A 426 4.59 -5.72 15.68
C LEU A 426 3.61 -6.09 16.78
N ASP A 427 3.38 -5.17 17.72
CA ASP A 427 2.31 -5.33 18.70
C ASP A 427 0.96 -5.04 18.06
N VAL A 428 0.29 -6.11 17.62
CA VAL A 428 -0.97 -6.03 16.86
C VAL A 428 -1.96 -7.09 17.33
N GLY A 429 -3.19 -6.66 17.61
CA GLY A 429 -4.31 -7.55 17.88
C GLY A 429 -4.79 -8.23 16.59
N ARG A 430 -5.07 -9.53 16.64
CA ARG A 430 -5.61 -10.30 15.51
C ARG A 430 -7.12 -10.41 15.60
N LEU A 431 -7.80 -10.10 14.51
CA LEU A 431 -9.21 -10.38 14.32
C LEU A 431 -9.42 -11.87 13.93
N PRO A 432 -10.65 -12.40 14.05
CA PRO A 432 -10.93 -13.76 13.63
C PRO A 432 -10.49 -14.03 12.18
N ASP A 433 -9.96 -15.23 11.92
CA ASP A 433 -9.69 -15.69 10.55
C ASP A 433 -11.01 -16.07 9.85
N SER A 434 -11.05 -15.86 8.55
CA SER A 434 -12.14 -16.36 7.70
C SER A 434 -11.93 -17.85 7.43
N GLU A 435 -13.03 -18.61 7.40
CA GLU A 435 -12.93 -20.00 7.01
C GLU A 435 -12.32 -20.18 5.61
N PRO A 436 -11.53 -21.25 5.40
CA PRO A 436 -11.01 -21.55 4.07
C PRO A 436 -12.17 -21.69 3.08
N ARG A 437 -12.08 -21.02 1.94
CA ARG A 437 -12.97 -21.36 0.83
C ARG A 437 -12.64 -22.78 0.39
N HIS A 438 -13.67 -23.59 0.18
CA HIS A 438 -13.51 -24.89 -0.41
C HIS A 438 -12.96 -24.73 -1.83
N MET A 439 -11.68 -25.06 -2.01
CA MET A 439 -10.99 -25.05 -3.30
C MET A 439 -11.16 -26.38 -4.05
N GLU A 440 -12.15 -27.16 -3.68
CA GLU A 440 -12.41 -28.51 -4.23
C GLU A 440 -12.63 -28.52 -5.76
N LYS A 441 -13.05 -27.37 -6.31
CA LYS A 441 -13.25 -27.19 -7.75
C LYS A 441 -12.06 -26.53 -8.47
N VAL A 442 -10.96 -26.26 -7.76
CA VAL A 442 -9.77 -25.64 -8.34
C VAL A 442 -8.69 -26.68 -8.53
N HIS A 443 -8.32 -26.94 -9.78
CA HIS A 443 -7.24 -27.85 -10.12
C HIS A 443 -5.95 -27.05 -10.34
N PHE A 444 -4.93 -27.33 -9.51
CA PHE A 444 -3.62 -26.70 -9.62
C PHE A 444 -2.66 -27.61 -10.39
N HIS A 445 -2.10 -27.08 -11.47
CA HIS A 445 -1.03 -27.72 -12.22
C HIS A 445 0.23 -26.90 -12.08
N THR A 446 1.21 -27.42 -11.35
CA THR A 446 2.50 -26.74 -11.16
C THR A 446 3.59 -27.43 -11.98
N TYR A 447 4.25 -26.68 -12.83
CA TYR A 447 5.39 -27.14 -13.63
C TYR A 447 6.67 -26.56 -13.05
N THR A 448 7.51 -27.40 -12.44
CA THR A 448 8.74 -27.02 -11.74
C THR A 448 10.02 -27.44 -12.45
N ALA A 449 9.92 -27.97 -13.66
CA ALA A 449 11.10 -28.42 -14.41
C ALA A 449 12.09 -27.27 -14.69
N ALA A 450 13.39 -27.51 -14.52
CA ALA A 450 14.44 -26.54 -14.82
C ALA A 450 14.38 -26.02 -16.28
N GLU A 451 13.86 -26.83 -17.18
CA GLU A 451 13.59 -26.52 -18.59
C GLU A 451 12.53 -25.41 -18.76
N MET A 452 11.61 -25.32 -17.80
CA MET A 452 10.53 -24.34 -17.75
C MET A 452 10.92 -23.04 -17.03
N ASN A 453 12.22 -22.68 -17.05
CA ASN A 453 12.67 -21.44 -16.44
C ASN A 453 11.88 -20.24 -16.97
N VAL A 454 10.95 -19.74 -16.16
CA VAL A 454 10.05 -18.61 -16.43
C VAL A 454 10.54 -17.31 -15.80
N SER A 455 11.85 -17.20 -15.45
CA SER A 455 12.41 -15.94 -15.01
C SER A 455 12.27 -14.87 -16.10
N ARG A 456 12.13 -13.60 -15.70
CA ARG A 456 11.98 -12.47 -16.65
C ARG A 456 13.05 -12.45 -17.74
N GLN A 457 14.31 -12.74 -17.36
CA GLN A 457 15.42 -12.80 -18.31
C GLN A 457 15.32 -14.00 -19.26
N ALA A 458 14.89 -15.16 -18.75
CA ALA A 458 14.72 -16.35 -19.58
C ALA A 458 13.56 -16.19 -20.57
N MET A 459 12.45 -15.56 -20.14
CA MET A 459 11.27 -15.31 -20.98
C MET A 459 11.56 -14.37 -22.17
N ARG A 460 12.57 -13.51 -22.05
CA ARG A 460 13.00 -12.62 -23.15
C ARG A 460 13.77 -13.32 -24.26
N LYS A 461 14.13 -14.61 -24.11
CA LYS A 461 14.72 -15.39 -25.19
C LYS A 461 13.69 -15.59 -26.30
N SER A 462 14.11 -15.39 -27.54
CA SER A 462 13.24 -15.32 -28.74
C SER A 462 12.31 -16.52 -28.96
N TRP A 463 12.65 -17.69 -28.42
CA TRP A 463 11.84 -18.91 -28.57
C TRP A 463 10.94 -19.23 -27.37
N LYS A 464 11.25 -18.67 -26.18
CA LYS A 464 10.52 -19.05 -24.95
C LYS A 464 9.12 -18.46 -24.86
N LEU A 465 8.99 -17.17 -25.04
CA LEU A 465 7.66 -16.51 -24.95
C LEU A 465 6.70 -17.06 -26.01
N PRO A 466 7.08 -17.21 -27.30
CA PRO A 466 6.24 -17.89 -28.29
C PRO A 466 5.86 -19.32 -27.90
N GLY A 467 6.79 -20.08 -27.30
CA GLY A 467 6.49 -21.44 -26.83
C GLY A 467 5.44 -21.48 -25.73
N PHE A 468 5.47 -20.53 -24.79
CA PHE A 468 4.42 -20.42 -23.77
C PHE A 468 3.09 -19.91 -24.33
N CYS A 469 3.12 -19.06 -25.36
CA CYS A 469 1.92 -18.67 -26.09
C CYS A 469 1.26 -19.88 -26.80
N ALA A 470 2.06 -20.72 -27.45
CA ALA A 470 1.55 -21.95 -28.06
C ALA A 470 0.96 -22.90 -27.00
N LEU A 471 1.59 -23.03 -25.83
CA LEU A 471 1.03 -23.80 -24.71
C LEU A 471 -0.31 -23.22 -24.23
N ALA A 472 -0.45 -21.89 -24.15
CA ALA A 472 -1.71 -21.23 -23.78
C ALA A 472 -2.82 -21.53 -24.80
N GLU A 473 -2.48 -21.55 -26.10
CA GLU A 473 -3.42 -21.93 -27.18
C GLU A 473 -3.84 -23.41 -27.07
N ASP A 474 -2.92 -24.29 -26.75
CA ASP A 474 -3.22 -25.72 -26.53
C ASP A 474 -4.15 -25.91 -25.33
N ILE A 475 -3.89 -25.19 -24.22
CA ILE A 475 -4.75 -25.21 -23.03
C ILE A 475 -6.16 -24.71 -23.38
N LEU A 476 -6.27 -23.59 -24.12
CA LEU A 476 -7.58 -23.04 -24.53
C LEU A 476 -8.35 -23.96 -25.49
N ARG A 477 -7.65 -24.77 -26.31
CA ARG A 477 -8.30 -25.79 -27.14
C ARG A 477 -8.87 -26.96 -26.32
N LEU A 478 -8.17 -27.32 -25.24
CA LEU A 478 -8.63 -28.42 -24.35
C LEU A 478 -9.70 -27.93 -23.37
N TYR A 479 -9.59 -26.71 -22.90
CA TYR A 479 -10.49 -26.12 -21.90
C TYR A 479 -11.00 -24.75 -22.41
N PRO A 480 -12.03 -24.76 -23.25
CA PRO A 480 -12.59 -23.52 -23.78
C PRO A 480 -13.24 -22.70 -22.66
N GLY A 481 -12.77 -21.47 -22.47
CA GLY A 481 -13.25 -20.57 -21.43
C GLY A 481 -12.53 -19.24 -21.44
N LYS A 482 -12.81 -18.38 -20.48
CA LYS A 482 -12.06 -17.11 -20.29
C LYS A 482 -10.78 -17.37 -19.50
N MET A 483 -9.66 -16.95 -20.04
CA MET A 483 -8.35 -17.14 -19.45
C MET A 483 -7.81 -15.84 -18.87
N PHE A 484 -7.48 -15.84 -17.58
CA PHE A 484 -6.62 -14.84 -16.96
C PHE A 484 -5.17 -15.30 -17.10
N LEU A 485 -4.41 -14.59 -17.96
CA LEU A 485 -3.00 -14.85 -18.17
C LEU A 485 -2.21 -13.67 -17.64
N THR A 486 -1.33 -13.90 -16.66
CA THR A 486 -0.50 -12.84 -16.07
C THR A 486 0.98 -13.15 -16.18
N THR A 487 1.80 -12.10 -16.34
CA THR A 487 3.25 -12.19 -16.52
C THR A 487 3.94 -10.92 -16.02
N TYR A 488 5.21 -10.74 -16.39
CA TYR A 488 5.97 -9.52 -16.11
C TYR A 488 5.47 -8.35 -16.96
N LYS A 489 5.46 -7.14 -16.39
CA LYS A 489 4.91 -5.92 -17.01
C LYS A 489 5.43 -5.64 -18.42
N ASP A 490 6.71 -5.88 -18.66
CA ASP A 490 7.35 -5.63 -19.96
C ASP A 490 7.05 -6.72 -21.01
N LEU A 491 6.51 -7.86 -20.61
CA LEU A 491 6.09 -8.94 -21.51
C LEU A 491 4.59 -8.94 -21.75
N ALA A 492 3.83 -8.29 -20.91
CA ALA A 492 2.36 -8.30 -20.95
C ALA A 492 1.77 -7.79 -22.28
N ALA A 493 2.41 -6.79 -22.88
CA ALA A 493 1.99 -6.22 -24.19
C ALA A 493 2.41 -7.07 -25.39
N GLU A 494 3.33 -8.01 -25.23
CA GLU A 494 3.82 -8.85 -26.31
C GLU A 494 2.97 -10.11 -26.50
N ILE A 495 2.38 -10.65 -25.43
CA ILE A 495 1.61 -11.90 -25.47
C ILE A 495 0.44 -11.84 -26.44
N PRO A 496 -0.45 -10.81 -26.43
CA PRO A 496 -1.57 -10.75 -27.36
C PRO A 496 -1.13 -10.69 -28.84
N LYS A 497 0.08 -10.22 -29.12
CA LYS A 497 0.63 -10.14 -30.48
C LYS A 497 1.16 -11.48 -31.00
N LEU A 498 1.49 -12.39 -30.08
CA LEU A 498 2.07 -13.71 -30.39
C LEU A 498 1.02 -14.81 -30.48
N LEU A 499 -0.17 -14.56 -29.94
CA LEU A 499 -1.30 -15.51 -29.96
C LEU A 499 -2.15 -15.36 -31.22
N ALA A 500 -2.77 -16.45 -31.64
CA ALA A 500 -3.78 -16.42 -32.68
C ALA A 500 -4.99 -15.56 -32.27
N PRO A 501 -5.67 -14.86 -33.21
CA PRO A 501 -6.80 -13.98 -32.89
C PRO A 501 -7.92 -14.68 -32.11
N GLU A 502 -8.19 -15.95 -32.38
CA GLU A 502 -9.16 -16.77 -31.68
C GLU A 502 -8.78 -16.94 -30.21
N ALA A 503 -7.51 -17.23 -29.92
CA ALA A 503 -7.01 -17.36 -28.56
C ALA A 503 -7.07 -16.03 -27.80
N VAL A 504 -6.74 -14.90 -28.46
CA VAL A 504 -6.84 -13.56 -27.86
C VAL A 504 -8.27 -13.24 -27.43
N SER A 505 -9.29 -13.70 -28.17
CA SER A 505 -10.70 -13.48 -27.82
C SER A 505 -11.12 -14.14 -26.50
N HIS A 506 -10.36 -15.11 -26.05
CA HIS A 506 -10.55 -15.82 -24.77
C HIS A 506 -9.77 -15.19 -23.62
N LEU A 507 -8.79 -14.31 -23.89
CA LEU A 507 -8.04 -13.65 -22.83
C LEU A 507 -8.85 -12.55 -22.15
N LEU A 508 -8.68 -12.44 -20.85
CA LEU A 508 -9.10 -11.28 -20.07
C LEU A 508 -7.96 -10.26 -20.08
N LEU A 509 -8.15 -9.18 -20.86
CA LEU A 509 -7.15 -8.15 -21.06
C LEU A 509 -7.41 -6.91 -20.19
N ASP A 510 -6.34 -6.21 -19.82
CA ASP A 510 -6.36 -4.86 -19.27
C ASP A 510 -6.03 -3.88 -20.42
N GLY A 511 -7.09 -3.34 -21.06
CA GLY A 511 -6.97 -2.62 -22.32
C GLY A 511 -6.50 -3.55 -23.46
N GLU A 512 -5.32 -3.31 -24.00
CA GLU A 512 -4.71 -4.10 -25.09
C GLU A 512 -3.62 -5.07 -24.60
N THR A 513 -3.40 -5.17 -23.29
CA THR A 513 -2.32 -5.94 -22.69
C THR A 513 -2.84 -7.04 -21.78
N CYS A 514 -2.07 -8.11 -21.62
CA CYS A 514 -2.35 -9.06 -20.55
C CYS A 514 -2.15 -8.39 -19.18
N PRO A 515 -2.89 -8.80 -18.16
CA PRO A 515 -2.58 -8.47 -16.78
C PRO A 515 -1.13 -8.80 -16.41
N TYR A 516 -0.53 -8.03 -15.52
CA TYR A 516 0.85 -8.25 -15.07
C TYR A 516 0.95 -8.29 -13.55
N PHE A 517 1.98 -8.97 -13.04
CA PHE A 517 2.22 -9.10 -11.61
C PHE A 517 2.28 -7.74 -10.92
N GLY A 518 1.45 -7.56 -9.89
CA GLY A 518 1.30 -6.30 -9.15
C GLY A 518 0.35 -5.28 -9.77
N GLY A 519 0.00 -5.39 -11.05
CA GLY A 519 -0.95 -4.48 -11.70
C GLY A 519 -2.41 -4.77 -11.38
N THR A 520 -2.72 -6.01 -11.02
CA THR A 520 -4.08 -6.50 -10.78
C THR A 520 -4.45 -6.65 -9.30
N ASN A 521 -3.56 -6.22 -8.40
CA ASN A 521 -3.83 -6.30 -6.97
C ASN A 521 -5.10 -5.53 -6.63
N GLY A 522 -6.00 -6.16 -5.88
CA GLY A 522 -7.28 -5.57 -5.45
C GLY A 522 -8.32 -5.37 -6.57
N SER A 523 -8.09 -5.88 -7.80
CA SER A 523 -9.08 -5.84 -8.89
C SER A 523 -9.94 -7.10 -8.93
N ASN A 524 -11.24 -6.91 -9.16
CA ASN A 524 -12.19 -7.97 -9.45
C ASN A 524 -12.54 -8.06 -10.95
N ASP A 525 -11.84 -7.32 -11.80
CA ASP A 525 -12.16 -7.19 -13.23
C ASP A 525 -12.00 -8.51 -14.00
N PHE A 526 -11.29 -9.47 -13.40
CA PHE A 526 -10.99 -10.78 -13.98
C PHE A 526 -11.76 -11.94 -13.33
N SER A 527 -12.86 -11.64 -12.62
CA SER A 527 -13.65 -12.64 -11.90
C SER A 527 -14.33 -13.68 -12.81
N GLU A 528 -14.45 -13.39 -14.12
CA GLU A 528 -14.99 -14.30 -15.12
C GLU A 528 -14.02 -15.41 -15.56
N ALA A 529 -12.76 -15.35 -15.10
CA ALA A 529 -11.75 -16.33 -15.48
C ALA A 529 -12.16 -17.74 -15.02
N SER A 530 -12.27 -18.65 -15.98
CA SER A 530 -12.35 -20.09 -15.72
C SER A 530 -10.99 -20.77 -15.76
N LEU A 531 -10.01 -20.13 -16.39
CA LEU A 531 -8.62 -20.58 -16.48
C LEU A 531 -7.68 -19.50 -15.96
N VAL A 532 -6.65 -19.89 -15.23
CA VAL A 532 -5.61 -19.00 -14.75
C VAL A 532 -4.25 -19.53 -15.17
N MET A 533 -3.47 -18.73 -15.88
CA MET A 533 -2.10 -19.06 -16.28
C MET A 533 -1.12 -18.02 -15.73
N LEU A 534 -0.22 -18.47 -14.87
CA LEU A 534 0.84 -17.63 -14.29
C LEU A 534 2.15 -17.86 -15.04
N LEU A 535 2.53 -16.94 -15.93
CA LEU A 535 3.78 -17.01 -16.67
C LEU A 535 4.86 -16.20 -15.96
N GLY A 536 5.55 -16.83 -15.04
CA GLY A 536 6.58 -16.25 -14.23
C GLY A 536 6.33 -16.42 -12.74
N TYR A 537 7.25 -15.86 -11.97
CA TYR A 537 7.16 -15.84 -10.52
C TYR A 537 7.49 -14.44 -10.01
N PRO A 538 6.59 -13.75 -9.31
CA PRO A 538 6.80 -12.38 -8.85
C PRO A 538 7.77 -12.35 -7.65
N ARG A 539 9.05 -12.65 -7.89
CA ARG A 539 10.09 -12.53 -6.88
C ARG A 539 10.56 -11.08 -6.78
N LEU A 540 10.70 -10.61 -5.57
CA LEU A 540 11.41 -9.36 -5.30
C LEU A 540 12.90 -9.55 -5.61
N SER A 541 13.61 -8.45 -5.83
CA SER A 541 15.06 -8.51 -5.96
C SER A 541 15.69 -8.93 -4.62
N PRO A 542 16.84 -9.61 -4.62
CA PRO A 542 17.57 -9.88 -3.37
C PRO A 542 17.80 -8.63 -2.53
N GLN A 543 18.02 -7.49 -3.19
CA GLN A 543 18.15 -6.21 -2.53
C GLN A 543 16.89 -5.82 -1.76
N THR A 544 15.70 -6.01 -2.34
CA THR A 544 14.43 -5.66 -1.67
C THR A 544 14.18 -6.54 -0.44
N TYR A 545 14.56 -7.84 -0.50
CA TYR A 545 14.49 -8.70 0.68
C TYR A 545 15.44 -8.23 1.78
N LEU A 546 16.65 -7.81 1.41
CA LEU A 546 17.63 -7.30 2.35
C LEU A 546 17.17 -5.98 2.99
N GLU A 547 16.59 -5.08 2.20
CA GLU A 547 16.00 -3.82 2.68
C GLU A 547 14.89 -4.07 3.69
N ARG A 548 14.04 -5.06 3.45
CA ARG A 548 12.99 -5.47 4.39
C ARG A 548 13.57 -6.10 5.66
N ALA A 549 14.56 -6.98 5.53
CA ALA A 549 15.25 -7.54 6.68
C ALA A 549 15.89 -6.46 7.55
N PHE A 550 16.50 -5.47 6.92
CA PHE A 550 17.12 -4.35 7.60
C PHE A 550 16.14 -3.59 8.52
N VAL A 551 14.89 -3.42 8.09
CA VAL A 551 13.85 -2.75 8.87
C VAL A 551 13.59 -3.44 10.22
N TYR A 552 13.65 -4.77 10.25
CA TYR A 552 13.29 -5.57 11.43
C TYR A 552 14.48 -6.13 12.22
N TRP A 553 15.70 -5.96 11.74
CA TRP A 553 16.87 -6.66 12.31
C TRP A 553 17.15 -6.35 13.78
N GLU A 554 16.89 -5.12 14.23
CA GLU A 554 17.05 -4.74 15.64
C GLU A 554 15.99 -5.42 16.54
N ARG A 555 14.76 -5.58 16.02
CA ARG A 555 13.65 -6.18 16.75
C ARG A 555 13.69 -7.71 16.76
N SER A 556 14.16 -8.30 15.67
CA SER A 556 14.18 -9.75 15.50
C SER A 556 15.42 -10.43 16.09
N GLY A 557 16.46 -9.66 16.45
CA GLY A 557 17.75 -10.21 16.86
C GLY A 557 18.51 -10.91 15.75
N ILE A 558 18.10 -10.75 14.49
CA ILE A 558 18.73 -11.40 13.32
C ILE A 558 19.85 -10.57 12.68
N ARG A 559 20.21 -9.43 13.28
CA ARG A 559 21.22 -8.51 12.74
C ARG A 559 22.51 -9.22 12.32
N GLU A 560 23.07 -10.04 13.22
CA GLU A 560 24.31 -10.77 12.97
C GLU A 560 24.14 -11.77 11.85
N GLN A 561 23.03 -12.50 11.80
CA GLN A 561 22.73 -13.45 10.73
C GLN A 561 22.58 -12.74 9.37
N VAL A 562 21.89 -11.60 9.33
CA VAL A 562 21.75 -10.79 8.11
C VAL A 562 23.12 -10.29 7.66
N GLN A 563 23.96 -9.80 8.59
CA GLN A 563 25.32 -9.34 8.27
C GLN A 563 26.21 -10.46 7.77
N GLU A 564 26.15 -11.65 8.36
CA GLU A 564 26.89 -12.84 7.87
C GLU A 564 26.44 -13.25 6.47
N GLN A 565 25.13 -13.24 6.21
CA GLN A 565 24.58 -13.57 4.90
C GLN A 565 24.91 -12.49 3.86
N MET A 566 24.86 -11.21 4.23
CA MET A 566 25.34 -10.12 3.37
C MET A 566 26.79 -10.32 2.99
N ALA A 567 27.64 -10.77 3.92
CA ALA A 567 29.04 -11.07 3.66
C ALA A 567 29.23 -12.25 2.67
N GLN A 568 28.28 -13.16 2.60
CA GLN A 568 28.28 -14.30 1.68
C GLN A 568 27.63 -14.00 0.32
N TRP A 569 26.89 -12.91 0.22
CA TRP A 569 26.17 -12.53 -0.97
C TRP A 569 27.11 -11.86 -1.97
N SER A 570 27.53 -12.62 -2.99
CA SER A 570 28.03 -12.03 -4.22
C SER A 570 26.99 -12.24 -5.33
N PRO A 571 26.88 -11.35 -6.32
CA PRO A 571 26.01 -11.54 -7.48
C PRO A 571 26.29 -12.86 -8.22
N LEU A 572 27.53 -13.34 -8.20
CA LEU A 572 27.94 -14.61 -8.76
C LEU A 572 27.44 -15.80 -7.94
N ASN A 573 27.44 -15.71 -6.62
CA ASN A 573 26.96 -16.76 -5.72
C ASN A 573 25.44 -16.91 -5.77
N VAL A 574 24.70 -15.84 -5.95
CA VAL A 574 23.23 -15.88 -6.08
C VAL A 574 22.78 -16.64 -7.33
N GLN A 575 23.55 -16.55 -8.43
CA GLN A 575 23.27 -17.34 -9.64
C GLN A 575 23.65 -18.82 -9.50
N GLN A 576 24.64 -19.13 -8.67
CA GLN A 576 25.19 -20.48 -8.49
C GLN A 576 24.54 -21.25 -7.34
N ARG A 577 23.85 -20.59 -6.42
CA ARG A 577 23.22 -21.20 -5.25
C ARG A 577 21.74 -20.82 -5.15
N PRO A 578 20.86 -21.47 -5.91
CA PRO A 578 19.42 -21.26 -5.81
C PRO A 578 18.86 -21.61 -4.41
N ASP A 579 19.55 -22.45 -3.64
CA ASP A 579 19.24 -22.84 -2.27
C ASP A 579 19.50 -21.74 -1.22
N LEU A 580 20.35 -20.75 -1.52
CA LEU A 580 20.54 -19.59 -0.64
C LEU A 580 19.24 -18.77 -0.47
N HIS A 581 18.38 -18.76 -1.48
CA HIS A 581 17.06 -18.14 -1.38
C HIS A 581 16.12 -18.86 -0.41
N ALA A 582 16.31 -20.18 -0.23
CA ALA A 582 15.54 -20.98 0.71
C ALA A 582 16.04 -20.89 2.16
N GLN A 583 17.24 -20.35 2.37
CA GLN A 583 17.88 -20.25 3.69
C GLN A 583 17.74 -18.86 4.34
N LEU A 584 17.32 -17.85 3.58
CA LEU A 584 16.99 -16.55 4.16
C LEU A 584 15.68 -16.71 4.94
N PRO A 585 15.64 -16.38 6.25
CA PRO A 585 14.41 -16.41 7.04
C PRO A 585 13.31 -15.45 6.53
N LEU A 586 13.58 -14.79 5.43
CA LEU A 586 12.74 -13.81 4.74
C LEU A 586 12.16 -14.33 3.43
N THR A 587 12.42 -15.56 3.03
CA THR A 587 11.63 -16.21 2.01
C THR A 587 10.26 -16.50 2.61
N MET A 588 9.40 -15.50 2.59
CA MET A 588 7.99 -15.73 2.75
C MET A 588 7.51 -16.46 1.50
N GLU A 589 7.23 -17.75 1.60
CA GLU A 589 6.43 -18.49 0.66
C GLU A 589 4.95 -18.10 0.78
#